data_70c34c5b72d8162a6b05923831f07145
#
_entry.id   70c34c5b72d8162a6b05923831f07145
#
_cell.length_a   1.000
_cell.length_b   1.000
_cell.length_c   1.000
_cell.angle_alpha   90.00
_cell.angle_beta   90.00
_cell.angle_gamma   90.00
#
_symmetry.space_group_name_H-M   'P 1'
#
loop_
_entity.id
_entity.type
_entity.pdbx_description
1 polymer ?
#
loop_
_entity_poly.entity_id
_entity_poly.type
_entity_poly.pdbx_seq_one_letter_code
_entity_poly.pdbx_strand_id
1 'polypeptide(L)'
;LQLFGDFPIINQPLADEMEALREASKRFPRNEVARFIISDLDKAYAYMSDVDMATTRINKDAAMLVKSRVALFEATWLQNFKGTAFVPGGEGWPGASLHNNYQYPSGNLDNEVKYFLEQAVEASKLVADKYKGNLTENTGVLQQSADDPSNPYFDMFAQEDLSDVKEVLLWRQYARGLSTHNINAAAGRGNYLS
;
A
#
# COMPACT_ATOMS: atom_id res chain seq x y z
N LEU A 1 -2.66 -3.39 9.25
CA LEU A 1 -3.95 -2.73 9.05
C LEU A 1 -4.99 -3.63 8.37
N GLN A 2 -4.72 -4.13 7.16
CA GLN A 2 -5.70 -4.96 6.39
C GLN A 2 -6.13 -6.23 7.12
N LEU A 3 -5.22 -6.94 7.78
CA LEU A 3 -5.49 -8.23 8.41
C LEU A 3 -6.02 -8.10 9.84
N PHE A 4 -5.53 -7.11 10.60
CA PHE A 4 -5.77 -7.04 12.04
C PHE A 4 -6.56 -5.81 12.47
N GLY A 5 -6.72 -4.80 11.60
CA GLY A 5 -7.36 -3.54 11.95
C GLY A 5 -6.60 -2.79 13.04
N ASP A 6 -7.13 -2.84 14.26
CA ASP A 6 -6.47 -2.29 15.44
C ASP A 6 -5.15 -3.01 15.71
N PHE A 7 -4.06 -2.23 15.93
CA PHE A 7 -2.71 -2.79 16.04
C PHE A 7 -1.82 -1.97 16.99
N PRO A 8 -0.83 -2.58 17.68
CA PRO A 8 0.13 -1.83 18.47
C PRO A 8 0.97 -0.89 17.60
N ILE A 9 1.23 0.33 18.10
CA ILE A 9 2.17 1.27 17.48
C ILE A 9 3.42 1.32 18.37
N ILE A 10 4.54 0.87 17.84
CA ILE A 10 5.84 0.84 18.53
C ILE A 10 6.80 1.75 17.77
N ASN A 11 7.19 2.86 18.38
CA ASN A 11 8.02 3.90 17.77
C ASN A 11 9.41 4.04 18.39
N GLN A 12 9.74 3.18 19.37
CA GLN A 12 11.04 3.13 20.03
C GLN A 12 11.37 1.71 20.47
N PRO A 13 12.65 1.38 20.65
CA PRO A 13 13.05 0.10 21.23
C PRO A 13 12.43 -0.08 22.62
N LEU A 14 11.93 -1.27 22.90
CA LEU A 14 11.31 -1.61 24.19
C LEU A 14 12.35 -2.23 25.12
N ALA A 15 12.21 -1.99 26.41
CA ALA A 15 12.93 -2.72 27.43
C ALA A 15 12.45 -4.18 27.45
N ASP A 16 13.38 -5.13 27.72
CA ASP A 16 13.05 -6.56 27.86
C ASP A 16 12.47 -6.82 29.27
N GLU A 17 11.32 -6.18 29.52
CA GLU A 17 10.58 -6.27 30.76
C GLU A 17 9.11 -6.54 30.45
N MET A 18 8.52 -7.48 31.18
CA MET A 18 7.15 -7.95 30.94
C MET A 18 6.12 -6.81 30.95
N GLU A 19 6.24 -5.85 31.86
CA GLU A 19 5.29 -4.74 31.98
C GLU A 19 5.42 -3.76 30.78
N ALA A 20 6.65 -3.44 30.37
CA ALA A 20 6.91 -2.60 29.19
C ALA A 20 6.35 -3.27 27.92
N LEU A 21 6.55 -4.56 27.75
CA LEU A 21 6.05 -5.33 26.61
C LEU A 21 4.51 -5.41 26.62
N ARG A 22 3.90 -5.61 27.80
CA ARG A 22 2.44 -5.63 27.96
C ARG A 22 1.81 -4.29 27.59
N GLU A 23 2.37 -3.20 28.09
CA GLU A 23 1.89 -1.85 27.79
C GLU A 23 2.00 -1.53 26.31
N ALA A 24 3.15 -1.80 25.68
CA ALA A 24 3.39 -1.59 24.27
C ALA A 24 2.55 -2.51 23.34
N SER A 25 2.02 -3.61 23.87
CA SER A 25 1.16 -4.54 23.12
C SER A 25 -0.30 -4.07 23.04
N LYS A 26 -0.67 -2.99 23.71
CA LYS A 26 -2.01 -2.40 23.61
C LYS A 26 -2.28 -1.94 22.19
N ARG A 27 -3.44 -2.32 21.65
CA ARG A 27 -3.82 -1.97 20.28
C ARG A 27 -4.39 -0.57 20.21
N PHE A 28 -3.90 0.19 19.25
CA PHE A 28 -4.48 1.46 18.85
C PHE A 28 -5.64 1.25 17.87
N PRO A 29 -6.63 2.16 17.84
CA PRO A 29 -7.69 2.17 16.86
C PRO A 29 -7.13 2.16 15.42
N ARG A 30 -7.79 1.44 14.51
CA ARG A 30 -7.33 1.23 13.14
C ARG A 30 -7.01 2.53 12.38
N ASN A 31 -7.84 3.56 12.54
CA ASN A 31 -7.61 4.85 11.90
C ASN A 31 -6.36 5.56 12.44
N GLU A 32 -6.03 5.40 13.72
CA GLU A 32 -4.78 5.92 14.28
C GLU A 32 -3.57 5.15 13.76
N VAL A 33 -3.69 3.82 13.59
CA VAL A 33 -2.67 3.02 12.91
C VAL A 33 -2.48 3.49 11.48
N ALA A 34 -3.56 3.77 10.74
CA ALA A 34 -3.49 4.30 9.38
C ALA A 34 -2.82 5.68 9.34
N ARG A 35 -3.15 6.58 10.28
CA ARG A 35 -2.50 7.89 10.41
C ARG A 35 -1.00 7.76 10.69
N PHE A 36 -0.61 6.83 11.55
CA PHE A 36 0.79 6.55 11.83
C PHE A 36 1.53 6.10 10.56
N ILE A 37 0.96 5.16 9.79
CA ILE A 37 1.53 4.69 8.52
C ILE A 37 1.67 5.87 7.53
N ILE A 38 0.65 6.70 7.39
CA ILE A 38 0.68 7.89 6.52
C ILE A 38 1.78 8.85 6.93
N SER A 39 1.90 9.14 8.23
CA SER A 39 2.95 10.00 8.78
C SER A 39 4.36 9.48 8.49
N ASP A 40 4.56 8.17 8.59
CA ASP A 40 5.86 7.57 8.27
C ASP A 40 6.17 7.60 6.78
N LEU A 41 5.17 7.44 5.91
CA LEU A 41 5.33 7.59 4.47
C LEU A 41 5.63 9.04 4.07
N ASP A 42 5.04 10.03 4.75
CA ASP A 42 5.35 11.46 4.56
C ASP A 42 6.81 11.77 4.96
N LYS A 43 7.26 11.23 6.08
CA LYS A 43 8.68 11.33 6.50
C LYS A 43 9.60 10.66 5.48
N ALA A 44 9.25 9.45 5.03
CA ALA A 44 10.01 8.75 4.01
C ALA A 44 10.13 9.59 2.73
N TYR A 45 9.03 10.17 2.26
CA TYR A 45 9.03 11.08 1.12
C TYR A 45 9.94 12.31 1.34
N ALA A 46 9.92 12.90 2.53
CA ALA A 46 10.74 14.08 2.87
C ALA A 46 12.23 13.75 2.93
N TYR A 47 12.60 12.56 3.42
CA TYR A 47 14.00 12.18 3.62
C TYR A 47 14.65 11.48 2.42
N MET A 48 13.86 10.88 1.53
CA MET A 48 14.42 10.22 0.35
C MET A 48 14.97 11.25 -0.65
N SER A 49 16.05 10.89 -1.33
CA SER A 49 16.66 11.69 -2.39
C SER A 49 15.78 11.69 -3.65
N ASP A 50 15.85 12.79 -4.40
CA ASP A 50 15.26 12.90 -5.76
C ASP A 50 16.21 12.36 -6.85
N VAL A 51 17.41 11.89 -6.49
CA VAL A 51 18.34 11.30 -7.44
C VAL A 51 17.73 10.03 -8.03
N ASP A 52 17.85 9.87 -9.36
CA ASP A 52 17.40 8.67 -10.07
C ASP A 52 17.95 7.42 -9.42
N MET A 53 17.07 6.72 -8.73
CA MET A 53 17.39 5.43 -8.14
C MET A 53 16.81 4.34 -9.05
N ALA A 54 17.57 3.26 -9.20
CA ALA A 54 17.04 2.08 -9.87
C ALA A 54 15.69 1.69 -9.26
N THR A 55 14.69 1.48 -10.11
CA THR A 55 13.31 1.13 -9.69
C THR A 55 13.20 -0.23 -9.00
N THR A 56 14.30 -0.94 -8.83
CA THR A 56 14.44 -2.11 -7.94
C THR A 56 14.56 -1.75 -6.47
N ARG A 57 14.58 -0.46 -6.13
CA ARG A 57 14.64 0.06 -4.75
C ARG A 57 13.45 0.95 -4.45
N ILE A 58 13.07 0.99 -3.17
CA ILE A 58 12.03 1.90 -2.71
C ILE A 58 12.44 3.36 -2.99
N ASN A 59 11.52 4.12 -3.55
CA ASN A 59 11.71 5.52 -3.92
C ASN A 59 10.52 6.38 -3.47
N LYS A 60 10.64 7.70 -3.60
CA LYS A 60 9.61 8.67 -3.19
C LYS A 60 8.23 8.40 -3.79
N ASP A 61 8.20 8.13 -5.10
CA ASP A 61 6.95 7.96 -5.82
C ASP A 61 6.24 6.67 -5.40
N ALA A 62 7.01 5.60 -5.18
CA ALA A 62 6.49 4.36 -4.62
C ALA A 62 5.91 4.57 -3.21
N ALA A 63 6.57 5.38 -2.36
CA ALA A 63 6.06 5.72 -1.03
C ALA A 63 4.71 6.46 -1.11
N MET A 64 4.57 7.41 -2.05
CA MET A 64 3.30 8.14 -2.24
C MET A 64 2.19 7.24 -2.79
N LEU A 65 2.48 6.30 -3.68
CA LEU A 65 1.48 5.32 -4.11
C LEU A 65 1.01 4.42 -2.97
N VAL A 66 1.93 4.00 -2.10
CA VAL A 66 1.55 3.22 -0.90
C VAL A 66 0.69 4.08 0.04
N LYS A 67 1.05 5.37 0.26
CA LYS A 67 0.24 6.32 1.03
C LYS A 67 -1.17 6.43 0.47
N SER A 68 -1.30 6.64 -0.83
CA SER A 68 -2.60 6.72 -1.51
C SER A 68 -3.45 5.46 -1.27
N ARG A 69 -2.85 4.27 -1.41
CA ARG A 69 -3.55 2.98 -1.19
C ARG A 69 -3.99 2.80 0.26
N VAL A 70 -3.13 3.11 1.23
CA VAL A 70 -3.46 3.00 2.65
C VAL A 70 -4.59 3.94 3.02
N ALA A 71 -4.51 5.20 2.56
CA ALA A 71 -5.51 6.20 2.84
C ALA A 71 -6.88 5.86 2.20
N LEU A 72 -6.89 5.45 0.94
CA LEU A 72 -8.12 5.03 0.27
C LEU A 72 -8.75 3.80 0.93
N PHE A 73 -7.92 2.82 1.28
CA PHE A 73 -8.39 1.62 1.97
C PHE A 73 -9.06 1.96 3.31
N GLU A 74 -8.42 2.80 4.11
CA GLU A 74 -8.98 3.17 5.43
C GLU A 74 -10.26 4.00 5.28
N ALA A 75 -10.29 4.98 4.38
CA ALA A 75 -11.46 5.78 4.10
C ALA A 75 -12.67 4.91 3.72
N THR A 76 -12.49 4.01 2.77
CA THR A 76 -13.56 3.13 2.29
C THR A 76 -13.97 2.11 3.33
N TRP A 77 -13.03 1.62 4.14
CA TRP A 77 -13.35 0.75 5.26
C TRP A 77 -14.22 1.46 6.30
N LEU A 78 -13.81 2.62 6.77
CA LEU A 78 -14.56 3.41 7.75
C LEU A 78 -15.96 3.75 7.25
N GLN A 79 -16.08 4.10 5.97
CA GLN A 79 -17.36 4.43 5.34
C GLN A 79 -18.30 3.21 5.24
N ASN A 80 -17.77 2.08 4.75
CA ASN A 80 -18.59 0.89 4.49
C ASN A 80 -19.00 0.17 5.78
N PHE A 81 -18.20 0.26 6.84
CA PHE A 81 -18.48 -0.41 8.11
C PHE A 81 -18.93 0.55 9.22
N LYS A 82 -19.37 1.75 8.87
CA LYS A 82 -19.88 2.76 9.82
C LYS A 82 -20.91 2.14 10.78
N GLY A 83 -20.73 2.36 12.06
CA GLY A 83 -21.62 1.91 13.15
C GLY A 83 -21.47 0.44 13.54
N THR A 84 -20.61 -0.33 12.90
CA THR A 84 -20.36 -1.74 13.24
C THR A 84 -19.15 -1.93 14.14
N ALA A 85 -18.97 -3.15 14.65
CA ALA A 85 -17.80 -3.54 15.45
C ALA A 85 -16.44 -3.43 14.71
N PHE A 86 -16.46 -3.20 13.40
CA PHE A 86 -15.25 -3.10 12.58
C PHE A 86 -14.66 -1.70 12.48
N VAL A 87 -15.30 -0.72 13.13
CA VAL A 87 -14.79 0.65 13.17
C VAL A 87 -14.74 1.15 14.62
N PRO A 88 -13.77 2.01 14.98
CA PRO A 88 -13.65 2.57 16.31
C PRO A 88 -14.93 3.31 16.73
N GLY A 89 -15.37 3.05 17.98
CA GLY A 89 -16.61 3.63 18.52
C GLY A 89 -17.90 3.05 17.95
N GLY A 90 -17.84 2.05 17.05
CA GLY A 90 -19.02 1.32 16.57
C GLY A 90 -19.54 0.31 17.59
N GLU A 91 -20.77 -0.14 17.40
CA GLU A 91 -21.39 -1.11 18.30
C GLU A 91 -20.62 -2.42 18.33
N GLY A 92 -20.23 -2.86 19.53
CA GLY A 92 -19.45 -4.07 19.74
C GLY A 92 -17.97 -3.98 19.34
N TRP A 93 -17.44 -2.79 19.09
CA TRP A 93 -16.03 -2.62 18.77
C TRP A 93 -15.11 -3.15 19.90
N PRO A 94 -14.20 -4.10 19.63
CA PRO A 94 -13.38 -4.72 20.67
C PRO A 94 -12.43 -3.74 21.39
N GLY A 95 -12.04 -2.65 20.71
CA GLY A 95 -11.15 -1.62 21.27
C GLY A 95 -11.80 -0.75 22.34
N ALA A 96 -13.11 -0.79 22.52
CA ALA A 96 -13.84 0.05 23.47
C ALA A 96 -13.37 -0.11 24.92
N SER A 97 -12.88 -1.28 25.30
CA SER A 97 -12.34 -1.53 26.65
C SER A 97 -11.04 -0.78 26.94
N LEU A 98 -10.23 -0.52 25.93
CA LEU A 98 -8.97 0.24 26.02
C LEU A 98 -9.18 1.73 25.72
N HIS A 99 -10.16 2.06 24.89
CA HIS A 99 -10.42 3.41 24.36
C HIS A 99 -11.86 3.82 24.65
N ASN A 100 -12.20 3.91 25.95
CA ASN A 100 -13.54 4.30 26.37
C ASN A 100 -13.88 5.72 25.86
N ASN A 101 -15.10 5.90 25.34
CA ASN A 101 -15.56 7.16 24.75
C ASN A 101 -14.64 7.67 23.61
N TYR A 102 -14.22 6.77 22.74
CA TYR A 102 -13.33 7.07 21.64
C TYR A 102 -13.78 8.28 20.82
N GLN A 103 -12.85 9.19 20.58
CA GLN A 103 -13.05 10.38 19.74
C GLN A 103 -12.10 10.32 18.55
N TYR A 104 -12.64 10.45 17.34
CA TYR A 104 -11.82 10.52 16.15
C TYR A 104 -10.95 11.78 16.15
N PRO A 105 -9.68 11.71 15.71
CA PRO A 105 -8.80 12.87 15.60
C PRO A 105 -9.38 14.01 14.74
N SER A 106 -10.20 13.70 13.74
CA SER A 106 -10.93 14.68 12.91
C SER A 106 -12.28 15.10 13.51
N GLY A 107 -12.56 14.75 14.77
CA GLY A 107 -13.78 15.10 15.51
C GLY A 107 -14.89 14.07 15.40
N ASN A 108 -15.10 13.48 14.23
CA ASN A 108 -16.09 12.43 13.98
C ASN A 108 -15.68 11.52 12.83
N LEU A 109 -16.41 10.41 12.66
CA LEU A 109 -16.12 9.40 11.64
C LEU A 109 -16.19 9.97 10.22
N ASP A 110 -17.19 10.79 9.90
CA ASP A 110 -17.36 11.33 8.55
C ASP A 110 -16.22 12.29 8.17
N ASN A 111 -15.76 13.11 9.10
CA ASN A 111 -14.58 13.94 8.93
C ASN A 111 -13.29 13.10 8.84
N GLU A 112 -13.22 11.99 9.54
CA GLU A 112 -12.08 11.06 9.45
C GLU A 112 -12.01 10.39 8.08
N VAL A 113 -13.15 9.95 7.53
CA VAL A 113 -13.26 9.46 6.15
C VAL A 113 -12.80 10.53 5.16
N LYS A 114 -13.28 11.75 5.30
CA LYS A 114 -12.87 12.88 4.46
C LYS A 114 -11.36 13.12 4.52
N TYR A 115 -10.77 13.15 5.71
CA TYR A 115 -9.32 13.27 5.89
C TYR A 115 -8.56 12.23 5.08
N PHE A 116 -8.93 10.95 5.20
CA PHE A 116 -8.25 9.89 4.46
C PHE A 116 -8.45 9.97 2.95
N LEU A 117 -9.64 10.37 2.48
CA LEU A 117 -9.87 10.60 1.05
C LEU A 117 -9.00 11.74 0.51
N GLU A 118 -8.86 12.84 1.26
CA GLU A 118 -7.98 13.95 0.90
C GLU A 118 -6.52 13.50 0.81
N GLN A 119 -6.04 12.71 1.79
CA GLN A 119 -4.68 12.14 1.76
C GLN A 119 -4.48 11.20 0.56
N ALA A 120 -5.49 10.41 0.20
CA ALA A 120 -5.43 9.53 -0.96
C ALA A 120 -5.34 10.32 -2.27
N VAL A 121 -6.15 11.36 -2.41
CA VAL A 121 -6.18 12.22 -3.61
C VAL A 121 -4.87 12.99 -3.75
N GLU A 122 -4.38 13.61 -2.68
CA GLU A 122 -3.12 14.36 -2.69
C GLU A 122 -1.95 13.49 -3.14
N ALA A 123 -1.77 12.33 -2.51
CA ALA A 123 -0.67 11.43 -2.81
C ALA A 123 -0.77 10.82 -4.22
N SER A 124 -1.98 10.38 -4.64
CA SER A 124 -2.17 9.82 -5.99
C SER A 124 -2.00 10.86 -7.08
N LYS A 125 -2.51 12.08 -6.87
CA LYS A 125 -2.38 13.18 -7.84
C LYS A 125 -0.92 13.55 -8.08
N LEU A 126 -0.11 13.62 -7.04
CA LEU A 126 1.32 13.94 -7.15
C LEU A 126 2.03 12.97 -8.10
N VAL A 127 1.76 11.66 -7.96
CA VAL A 127 2.38 10.64 -8.81
C VAL A 127 1.73 10.62 -10.21
N ALA A 128 0.41 10.67 -10.29
CA ALA A 128 -0.31 10.63 -11.56
C ALA A 128 0.07 11.80 -12.47
N ASP A 129 0.18 13.01 -11.94
CA ASP A 129 0.58 14.20 -12.71
C ASP A 129 2.02 14.09 -13.23
N LYS A 130 2.91 13.42 -12.49
CA LYS A 130 4.30 13.18 -12.89
C LYS A 130 4.40 12.18 -14.04
N TYR A 131 3.59 11.12 -14.04
CA TYR A 131 3.73 9.98 -14.96
C TYR A 131 2.67 9.92 -16.07
N LYS A 132 1.65 10.75 -16.09
CA LYS A 132 0.55 10.74 -17.08
C LYS A 132 0.99 10.76 -18.55
N GLY A 133 2.17 11.30 -18.85
CA GLY A 133 2.74 11.34 -20.21
C GLY A 133 3.63 10.14 -20.54
N ASN A 134 3.80 9.20 -19.64
CA ASN A 134 4.75 8.08 -19.75
C ASN A 134 4.08 6.71 -19.57
N LEU A 135 2.76 6.65 -19.68
CA LEU A 135 2.04 5.38 -19.56
C LEU A 135 2.30 4.51 -20.81
N THR A 136 2.51 3.23 -20.59
CA THR A 136 2.69 2.25 -21.67
C THR A 136 1.38 2.07 -22.42
N GLU A 137 1.43 2.14 -23.75
CA GLU A 137 0.26 1.97 -24.59
C GLU A 137 -0.30 0.55 -24.46
N ASN A 138 -1.61 0.47 -24.28
CA ASN A 138 -2.35 -0.79 -24.34
C ASN A 138 -3.21 -0.79 -25.60
N THR A 139 -2.79 -1.54 -26.61
CA THR A 139 -3.49 -1.68 -27.89
C THR A 139 -4.75 -2.56 -27.78
N GLY A 140 -4.94 -3.27 -26.65
CA GLY A 140 -6.02 -4.24 -26.46
C GLY A 140 -5.80 -5.56 -27.23
N VAL A 141 -4.71 -5.71 -27.96
CA VAL A 141 -4.40 -6.94 -28.69
C VAL A 141 -3.96 -8.02 -27.70
N LEU A 142 -4.57 -9.19 -27.79
CA LEU A 142 -4.11 -10.41 -27.11
C LEU A 142 -3.19 -11.17 -28.07
N GLN A 143 -1.89 -11.06 -27.83
CA GLN A 143 -0.89 -11.76 -28.65
C GLN A 143 -0.91 -13.25 -28.33
N GLN A 144 -1.42 -14.06 -29.28
CA GLN A 144 -1.52 -15.51 -29.15
C GLN A 144 -0.49 -16.24 -30.02
N SER A 145 0.08 -15.55 -31.00
CA SER A 145 1.14 -16.04 -31.86
C SER A 145 2.22 -14.99 -32.07
N ALA A 146 3.38 -15.43 -32.59
CA ALA A 146 4.50 -14.55 -32.92
C ALA A 146 4.17 -13.54 -34.04
N ASP A 147 3.19 -13.88 -34.90
CA ASP A 147 2.77 -13.06 -36.01
C ASP A 147 1.69 -12.02 -35.64
N ASP A 148 1.15 -12.08 -34.45
CA ASP A 148 0.16 -11.11 -33.97
C ASP A 148 0.82 -9.74 -33.71
N PRO A 149 0.08 -8.64 -33.88
CA PRO A 149 0.57 -7.32 -33.51
C PRO A 149 0.99 -7.27 -32.05
N SER A 150 2.12 -6.59 -31.77
CA SER A 150 2.62 -6.38 -30.43
C SER A 150 1.66 -5.51 -29.60
N ASN A 151 1.53 -5.83 -28.32
CA ASN A 151 0.90 -4.97 -27.35
C ASN A 151 1.95 -4.55 -26.30
N PRO A 152 2.44 -3.30 -26.33
CA PRO A 152 3.48 -2.82 -25.42
C PRO A 152 3.14 -3.06 -23.92
N TYR A 153 1.86 -2.92 -23.55
CA TYR A 153 1.41 -3.19 -22.18
C TYR A 153 1.56 -4.67 -21.79
N PHE A 154 1.29 -5.59 -22.73
CA PHE A 154 1.49 -7.02 -22.50
C PHE A 154 2.98 -7.37 -22.47
N ASP A 155 3.76 -6.82 -23.41
CA ASP A 155 5.19 -7.04 -23.50
C ASP A 155 5.94 -6.60 -22.25
N MET A 156 5.47 -5.52 -21.60
CA MET A 156 6.02 -5.02 -20.33
C MET A 156 6.07 -6.11 -19.25
N PHE A 157 5.04 -6.96 -19.15
CA PHE A 157 5.00 -8.04 -18.15
C PHE A 157 5.89 -9.24 -18.50
N ALA A 158 6.34 -9.33 -19.75
CA ALA A 158 7.22 -10.40 -20.22
C ALA A 158 8.71 -10.01 -20.17
N GLN A 159 9.05 -8.75 -19.86
CA GLN A 159 10.42 -8.28 -19.82
C GLN A 159 11.16 -8.77 -18.56
N GLU A 160 12.45 -9.10 -18.73
CA GLU A 160 13.35 -9.43 -17.62
C GLU A 160 13.84 -8.18 -16.85
N ASP A 161 13.88 -7.04 -17.53
CA ASP A 161 14.32 -5.76 -17.00
C ASP A 161 13.27 -4.67 -17.28
N LEU A 162 12.75 -4.07 -16.23
CA LEU A 162 11.75 -3.00 -16.31
C LEU A 162 12.34 -1.61 -16.04
N SER A 163 13.67 -1.46 -16.02
CA SER A 163 14.35 -0.20 -15.71
C SER A 163 13.96 0.94 -16.66
N ASP A 164 13.69 0.62 -17.92
CA ASP A 164 13.34 1.59 -18.95
C ASP A 164 11.83 1.86 -19.04
N VAL A 165 11.00 1.10 -18.30
CA VAL A 165 9.55 1.29 -18.28
C VAL A 165 9.18 2.36 -17.27
N LYS A 166 8.96 3.57 -17.75
CA LYS A 166 8.81 4.78 -16.92
C LYS A 166 7.64 4.76 -15.94
N GLU A 167 6.57 4.03 -16.23
CA GLU A 167 5.42 3.91 -15.33
C GLU A 167 5.64 2.90 -14.19
N VAL A 168 6.68 2.06 -14.28
CA VAL A 168 7.01 1.08 -13.25
C VAL A 168 7.86 1.74 -12.17
N LEU A 169 7.26 2.01 -11.02
CA LEU A 169 7.92 2.73 -9.93
C LEU A 169 8.70 1.81 -8.99
N LEU A 170 8.30 0.57 -8.88
CA LEU A 170 8.97 -0.42 -8.06
C LEU A 170 8.73 -1.83 -8.62
N TRP A 171 9.82 -2.55 -8.87
CA TRP A 171 9.76 -3.93 -9.31
C TRP A 171 10.88 -4.76 -8.69
N ARG A 172 10.71 -6.06 -8.68
CA ARG A 172 11.72 -6.99 -8.21
C ARG A 172 12.40 -7.65 -9.39
N GLN A 173 13.70 -7.43 -9.49
CA GLN A 173 14.52 -8.11 -10.49
C GLN A 173 14.69 -9.59 -10.10
N TYR A 174 14.29 -10.46 -11.02
CA TYR A 174 14.58 -11.90 -10.95
C TYR A 174 15.67 -12.21 -11.94
N ALA A 175 16.80 -12.71 -11.45
CA ALA A 175 17.92 -13.10 -12.27
C ALA A 175 18.57 -14.36 -11.73
N ARG A 176 19.12 -15.17 -12.63
CA ARG A 176 19.84 -16.39 -12.26
C ARG A 176 21.03 -16.04 -11.36
N GLY A 177 21.09 -16.60 -10.16
CA GLY A 177 22.12 -16.31 -9.15
C GLY A 177 21.81 -15.20 -8.16
N LEU A 178 20.73 -14.40 -8.39
CA LEU A 178 20.27 -13.39 -7.45
C LEU A 178 19.00 -13.82 -6.73
N SER A 179 17.91 -13.89 -7.47
CA SER A 179 16.60 -14.35 -6.97
C SER A 179 15.88 -15.04 -8.12
N THR A 180 15.38 -16.22 -7.87
CA THR A 180 14.63 -16.99 -8.86
C THR A 180 13.26 -17.35 -8.31
N HIS A 181 12.32 -17.63 -9.20
CA HIS A 181 11.02 -18.19 -8.87
C HIS A 181 10.74 -19.38 -9.78
N ASN A 182 9.83 -20.23 -9.37
CA ASN A 182 9.44 -21.44 -10.10
C ASN A 182 8.06 -21.34 -10.76
N ILE A 183 7.56 -20.11 -10.96
CA ILE A 183 6.22 -19.88 -11.51
C ILE A 183 6.04 -20.54 -12.87
N ASN A 184 7.10 -20.57 -13.70
CA ASN A 184 7.08 -21.23 -15.00
C ASN A 184 6.86 -22.76 -14.84
N ALA A 185 7.46 -23.38 -13.83
CA ALA A 185 7.24 -24.80 -13.54
C ALA A 185 5.82 -25.05 -13.02
N ALA A 186 5.25 -24.14 -12.26
CA ALA A 186 3.88 -24.21 -11.78
C ALA A 186 2.88 -23.98 -12.92
N ALA A 187 3.10 -22.98 -13.78
CA ALA A 187 2.27 -22.69 -14.94
C ALA A 187 2.32 -23.81 -15.98
N GLY A 188 3.51 -24.37 -16.23
CA GLY A 188 3.71 -25.50 -17.16
C GLY A 188 3.06 -26.82 -16.72
N ARG A 189 2.64 -26.94 -15.48
CA ARG A 189 1.89 -28.09 -14.96
C ARG A 189 0.38 -28.01 -15.21
N GLY A 190 -0.11 -26.99 -15.89
CA GLY A 190 -1.50 -26.90 -16.37
C GLY A 190 -2.56 -26.64 -15.30
N ASN A 191 -2.18 -26.46 -14.03
CA ASN A 191 -3.15 -26.42 -12.93
C ASN A 191 -3.45 -25.01 -12.39
N TYR A 192 -2.88 -23.95 -13.00
CA TYR A 192 -2.98 -22.60 -12.41
C TYR A 192 -3.45 -21.51 -13.36
N LEU A 193 -3.74 -21.86 -14.62
CA LEU A 193 -4.20 -20.91 -15.64
C LEU A 193 -5.48 -21.35 -16.37
N SER A 194 -6.22 -22.28 -15.78
CA SER A 194 -7.55 -22.67 -16.29
C SER A 194 -8.66 -22.03 -15.47
#